data_2b2c72b16fea4c13e5a68898c1cebbfb
#
_entry.id   2b2c72b16fea4c13e5a68898c1cebbfb
#
_cell.length_a   1.000
_cell.length_b   1.000
_cell.length_c   1.000
_cell.angle_alpha   90.00
_cell.angle_beta   90.00
_cell.angle_gamma   90.00
#
_symmetry.space_group_name_H-M   'P 1'
#
loop_
_entity.id
_entity.type
_entity.pdbx_description
1 polymer ?
#
loop_
_entity_poly.entity_id
_entity_poly.type
_entity_poly.pdbx_seq_one_letter_code
_entity_poly.pdbx_strand_id
1 'polypeptide(L)'
;MVLTGRDYERVLPIAATGEQYGYFWGDNDTAFQRVGLSLLTTVLTANALPVVAIPASTFFLWAPVALAARRNAKVRSAKYAGLWRAKVVSVEPVETRATASVDWMFNLLVGDSSGARVPLKIPLKAEYADINVGDDVELVVTSDDPYFYTFQAVREAYFPFLNIWAGEYPFLDRRGMVAVSDRIASVRNKADARASGARREG
;
A
#
# COMPACT_ATOMS: atom_id res chain seq x y z
N MET A 1 -13.59 7.75 -6.19
CA MET A 1 -13.42 8.11 -7.62
C MET A 1 -12.67 7.01 -8.33
N VAL A 2 -13.13 6.53 -9.48
CA VAL A 2 -12.50 5.45 -10.25
C VAL A 2 -11.20 5.95 -10.88
N LEU A 3 -10.13 5.17 -10.75
CA LEU A 3 -8.83 5.47 -11.37
C LEU A 3 -8.86 5.12 -12.86
N THR A 4 -8.30 5.98 -13.69
CA THR A 4 -8.08 5.66 -15.12
C THR A 4 -7.00 4.60 -15.27
N GLY A 5 -6.90 3.94 -16.43
CA GLY A 5 -5.86 2.92 -16.64
C GLY A 5 -4.45 3.41 -16.36
N ARG A 6 -4.11 4.64 -16.74
CA ARG A 6 -2.80 5.25 -16.46
C ARG A 6 -2.60 5.53 -14.95
N ASP A 7 -3.64 5.98 -14.26
CA ASP A 7 -3.57 6.24 -12.83
C ASP A 7 -3.48 4.94 -12.03
N TYR A 8 -4.22 3.93 -12.48
CA TYR A 8 -4.14 2.59 -11.92
C TYR A 8 -2.72 2.03 -11.96
N GLU A 9 -2.06 2.11 -13.12
CA GLU A 9 -0.68 1.65 -13.28
C GLU A 9 0.32 2.47 -12.46
N ARG A 10 0.06 3.77 -12.32
CA ARG A 10 0.91 4.68 -11.55
C ARG A 10 0.81 4.46 -10.04
N VAL A 11 -0.38 4.14 -9.53
CA VAL A 11 -0.64 3.99 -8.10
C VAL A 11 -0.35 2.55 -7.63
N LEU A 12 -0.69 1.57 -8.45
CA LEU A 12 -0.48 0.15 -8.17
C LEU A 12 0.60 -0.42 -9.10
N PRO A 13 1.87 -0.36 -8.71
CA PRO A 13 2.99 -0.77 -9.56
C PRO A 13 2.99 -2.29 -9.80
N ILE A 14 3.45 -2.72 -10.98
CA ILE A 14 3.74 -4.14 -11.27
C ILE A 14 5.10 -4.50 -10.70
N ALA A 15 6.10 -3.67 -11.00
CA ALA A 15 7.45 -3.84 -10.50
C ALA A 15 7.58 -3.36 -9.05
N ALA A 16 8.57 -3.86 -8.34
CA ALA A 16 8.87 -3.40 -6.99
C ALA A 16 9.25 -1.92 -6.98
N THR A 17 8.65 -1.14 -6.06
CA THR A 17 9.11 0.20 -5.72
C THR A 17 10.33 0.15 -4.81
N GLY A 18 11.00 1.30 -4.61
CA GLY A 18 12.11 1.39 -3.66
C GLY A 18 11.70 1.03 -2.23
N GLU A 19 10.52 1.48 -1.79
CA GLU A 19 9.96 1.18 -0.48
C GLU A 19 9.66 -0.32 -0.32
N GLN A 20 9.09 -0.94 -1.36
CA GLN A 20 8.81 -2.38 -1.38
C GLN A 20 10.10 -3.22 -1.37
N TYR A 21 11.10 -2.78 -2.12
CA TYR A 21 12.41 -3.41 -2.09
C TYR A 21 13.02 -3.31 -0.70
N GLY A 22 13.03 -2.12 -0.10
CA GLY A 22 13.52 -1.89 1.26
C GLY A 22 12.80 -2.73 2.32
N TYR A 23 11.47 -2.86 2.21
CA TYR A 23 10.67 -3.70 3.10
C TYR A 23 11.14 -5.17 3.07
N PHE A 24 11.33 -5.72 1.87
CA PHE A 24 11.81 -7.11 1.74
C PHE A 24 13.31 -7.26 1.93
N TRP A 25 14.08 -6.20 1.74
CA TRP A 25 15.50 -6.22 2.09
C TRP A 25 15.68 -6.44 3.59
N GLY A 26 14.85 -5.81 4.40
CA GLY A 26 14.84 -5.94 5.84
C GLY A 26 16.05 -5.28 6.52
N ASP A 27 16.36 -5.78 7.71
CA ASP A 27 17.53 -5.40 8.49
C ASP A 27 18.81 -6.12 8.00
N ASN A 28 19.94 -5.77 8.62
CA ASN A 28 21.23 -6.36 8.28
C ASN A 28 21.24 -7.87 8.49
N ASP A 29 20.59 -8.37 9.56
CA ASP A 29 20.58 -9.80 9.87
C ASP A 29 19.84 -10.59 8.80
N THR A 30 18.67 -10.08 8.37
CA THR A 30 17.90 -10.66 7.25
C THR A 30 18.68 -10.62 5.95
N ALA A 31 19.39 -9.52 5.67
CA ALA A 31 20.24 -9.39 4.48
C ALA A 31 21.38 -10.41 4.50
N PHE A 32 22.10 -10.55 5.64
CA PHE A 32 23.17 -11.54 5.81
C PHE A 32 22.68 -12.98 5.66
N GLN A 33 21.54 -13.33 6.26
CA GLN A 33 20.93 -14.66 6.10
C GLN A 33 20.65 -14.96 4.63
N ARG A 34 20.15 -13.98 3.87
CA ARG A 34 19.83 -14.13 2.45
C ARG A 34 21.09 -14.29 1.59
N VAL A 35 22.14 -13.53 1.88
CA VAL A 35 23.45 -13.69 1.24
C VAL A 35 24.03 -15.08 1.54
N GLY A 36 24.00 -15.51 2.80
CA GLY A 36 24.42 -16.85 3.22
C GLY A 36 23.66 -17.95 2.49
N LEU A 37 22.34 -17.83 2.38
CA LEU A 37 21.50 -18.76 1.63
C LEU A 37 21.86 -18.78 0.13
N SER A 38 22.12 -17.61 -0.47
CA SER A 38 22.55 -17.53 -1.87
C SER A 38 23.87 -18.27 -2.09
N LEU A 39 24.85 -18.05 -1.23
CA LEU A 39 26.15 -18.74 -1.32
C LEU A 39 26.01 -20.26 -1.13
N LEU A 40 25.27 -20.69 -0.11
CA LEU A 40 25.02 -22.10 0.16
C LEU A 40 24.34 -22.78 -1.05
N THR A 41 23.29 -22.18 -1.57
CA THR A 41 22.55 -22.72 -2.73
C THR A 41 23.45 -22.77 -3.97
N THR A 42 24.28 -21.74 -4.18
CA THR A 42 25.24 -21.72 -5.28
C THR A 42 26.23 -22.90 -5.21
N VAL A 43 26.83 -23.12 -4.04
CA VAL A 43 27.77 -24.22 -3.83
C VAL A 43 27.10 -25.58 -4.07
N LEU A 44 25.88 -25.77 -3.55
CA LEU A 44 25.16 -27.03 -3.72
C LEU A 44 24.73 -27.29 -5.19
N THR A 45 24.44 -26.25 -5.95
CA THR A 45 23.93 -26.38 -7.32
C THR A 45 25.05 -26.33 -8.38
N ALA A 46 26.21 -25.76 -8.09
CA ALA A 46 27.28 -25.53 -9.05
C ALA A 46 27.75 -26.80 -9.78
N ASN A 47 27.85 -27.92 -9.06
CA ASN A 47 28.30 -29.18 -9.62
C ASN A 47 27.17 -29.99 -10.30
N ALA A 48 25.93 -29.86 -9.79
CA ALA A 48 24.80 -30.66 -10.27
C ALA A 48 24.02 -29.95 -11.40
N LEU A 49 23.84 -28.64 -11.30
CA LEU A 49 23.02 -27.82 -12.19
C LEU A 49 23.64 -26.42 -12.37
N PRO A 50 24.76 -26.27 -13.13
CA PRO A 50 25.49 -25.01 -13.26
C PRO A 50 24.62 -23.83 -13.74
N VAL A 51 23.62 -24.09 -14.57
CA VAL A 51 22.67 -23.07 -15.05
C VAL A 51 21.84 -22.48 -13.91
N VAL A 52 21.56 -23.26 -12.86
CA VAL A 52 20.81 -22.81 -11.68
C VAL A 52 21.73 -22.06 -10.71
N ALA A 53 23.03 -22.33 -10.73
CA ALA A 53 24.00 -21.67 -9.84
C ALA A 53 24.07 -20.15 -10.10
N ILE A 54 23.90 -19.69 -11.34
CA ILE A 54 23.91 -18.27 -11.68
C ILE A 54 22.76 -17.50 -11.00
N PRO A 55 21.48 -17.84 -11.18
CA PRO A 55 20.39 -17.16 -10.45
C PRO A 55 20.46 -17.40 -8.94
N ALA A 56 20.99 -18.54 -8.48
CA ALA A 56 21.17 -18.81 -7.06
C ALA A 56 22.18 -17.85 -6.40
N SER A 57 23.30 -17.57 -7.07
CA SER A 57 24.33 -16.66 -6.57
C SER A 57 23.85 -15.22 -6.38
N THR A 58 22.86 -14.80 -7.16
CA THR A 58 22.25 -13.46 -7.14
C THR A 58 20.89 -13.44 -6.45
N PHE A 59 20.48 -14.53 -5.79
CA PHE A 59 19.17 -14.64 -5.14
C PHE A 59 18.90 -13.50 -4.15
N PHE A 60 19.92 -13.09 -3.38
CA PHE A 60 19.80 -11.99 -2.41
C PHE A 60 19.39 -10.65 -3.08
N LEU A 61 19.72 -10.43 -4.34
CA LEU A 61 19.38 -9.21 -5.07
C LEU A 61 17.96 -9.24 -5.64
N TRP A 62 17.57 -10.33 -6.28
CA TRP A 62 16.30 -10.38 -6.99
C TRP A 62 15.13 -10.91 -6.15
N ALA A 63 15.39 -11.62 -5.04
CA ALA A 63 14.33 -12.14 -4.19
C ALA A 63 13.38 -11.04 -3.65
N PRO A 64 13.87 -9.88 -3.14
CA PRO A 64 13.00 -8.78 -2.76
C PRO A 64 12.08 -8.30 -3.89
N VAL A 65 12.60 -8.21 -5.10
CA VAL A 65 11.84 -7.80 -6.29
C VAL A 65 10.76 -8.84 -6.62
N ALA A 66 11.09 -10.13 -6.60
CA ALA A 66 10.14 -11.20 -6.89
C ALA A 66 9.02 -11.28 -5.84
N LEU A 67 9.37 -11.11 -4.56
CA LEU A 67 8.39 -11.10 -3.47
C LEU A 67 7.45 -9.90 -3.56
N ALA A 68 7.97 -8.72 -3.87
CA ALA A 68 7.17 -7.53 -4.11
C ALA A 68 6.25 -7.70 -5.33
N ALA A 69 6.80 -8.16 -6.46
CA ALA A 69 6.01 -8.39 -7.67
C ALA A 69 4.87 -9.39 -7.45
N ARG A 70 5.10 -10.46 -6.67
CA ARG A 70 4.04 -11.42 -6.30
C ARG A 70 2.93 -10.77 -5.46
N ARG A 71 3.27 -9.90 -4.48
CA ARG A 71 2.28 -9.16 -3.69
C ARG A 71 1.51 -8.17 -4.56
N ASN A 72 2.21 -7.44 -5.42
CA ASN A 72 1.61 -6.48 -6.34
C ASN A 72 0.63 -7.18 -7.31
N ALA A 73 1.01 -8.32 -7.89
CA ALA A 73 0.15 -9.09 -8.77
C ALA A 73 -1.16 -9.50 -8.09
N LYS A 74 -1.13 -9.86 -6.80
CA LYS A 74 -2.34 -10.19 -6.04
C LYS A 74 -3.29 -9.01 -5.90
N VAL A 75 -2.79 -7.80 -5.65
CA VAL A 75 -3.63 -6.59 -5.54
C VAL A 75 -4.15 -6.18 -6.91
N ARG A 76 -3.34 -6.35 -7.95
CA ARG A 76 -3.68 -6.02 -9.35
C ARG A 76 -4.59 -7.06 -10.03
N SER A 77 -4.95 -8.13 -9.36
CA SER A 77 -5.92 -9.11 -9.93
C SER A 77 -7.32 -8.53 -10.10
N ALA A 78 -7.68 -7.49 -9.37
CA ALA A 78 -8.95 -6.79 -9.51
C ALA A 78 -9.02 -5.96 -10.80
N LYS A 79 -10.20 -5.89 -11.41
CA LYS A 79 -10.42 -5.20 -12.70
C LYS A 79 -10.42 -3.68 -12.59
N TYR A 80 -10.89 -3.16 -11.45
CA TYR A 80 -11.06 -1.74 -11.21
C TYR A 80 -10.36 -1.31 -9.94
N ALA A 81 -9.87 -0.08 -9.91
CA ALA A 81 -9.40 0.56 -8.70
C ALA A 81 -9.99 1.96 -8.58
N GLY A 82 -10.12 2.44 -7.35
CA GLY A 82 -10.63 3.76 -7.04
C GLY A 82 -9.87 4.38 -5.88
N LEU A 83 -9.80 5.70 -5.87
CA LEU A 83 -9.38 6.47 -4.71
C LEU A 83 -10.61 6.73 -3.83
N TRP A 84 -10.58 6.22 -2.60
CA TRP A 84 -11.60 6.40 -1.61
C TRP A 84 -11.11 7.33 -0.51
N ARG A 85 -11.86 8.43 -0.30
CA ARG A 85 -11.62 9.40 0.76
C ARG A 85 -12.58 9.11 1.89
N ALA A 86 -12.04 8.89 3.05
CA ALA A 86 -12.76 8.52 4.25
C ALA A 86 -12.26 9.32 5.45
N LYS A 87 -12.85 9.08 6.60
CA LYS A 87 -12.40 9.60 7.89
C LYS A 87 -12.12 8.46 8.85
N VAL A 88 -11.22 8.68 9.78
CA VAL A 88 -11.01 7.77 10.89
C VAL A 88 -12.23 7.81 11.79
N VAL A 89 -12.86 6.65 12.01
CA VAL A 89 -14.04 6.49 12.85
C VAL A 89 -13.67 6.04 14.27
N SER A 90 -12.72 5.09 14.38
CA SER A 90 -12.14 4.68 15.66
C SER A 90 -10.68 4.30 15.52
N VAL A 91 -9.94 4.45 16.61
CA VAL A 91 -8.53 4.06 16.77
C VAL A 91 -8.45 3.25 18.05
N GLU A 92 -8.15 1.97 17.94
CA GLU A 92 -8.10 1.07 19.08
C GLU A 92 -6.76 0.31 19.08
N PRO A 93 -5.97 0.37 20.15
CA PRO A 93 -4.82 -0.50 20.30
C PRO A 93 -5.32 -1.93 20.55
N VAL A 94 -4.81 -2.87 19.79
CA VAL A 94 -5.17 -4.30 19.90
C VAL A 94 -3.90 -5.12 20.05
N GLU A 95 -3.93 -5.98 21.06
CA GLU A 95 -2.89 -6.98 21.25
C GLU A 95 -3.08 -8.11 20.24
N THR A 96 -2.08 -8.37 19.43
CA THR A 96 -2.08 -9.50 18.50
C THR A 96 -1.04 -10.51 18.94
N ARG A 97 -1.49 -11.74 19.26
CA ARG A 97 -0.60 -12.85 19.59
C ARG A 97 -0.14 -13.52 18.30
N ALA A 98 1.08 -13.24 17.88
CA ALA A 98 1.78 -14.08 16.93
C ALA A 98 2.55 -15.14 17.71
N THR A 99 2.72 -16.33 17.16
CA THR A 99 3.10 -17.62 17.75
C THR A 99 4.16 -17.63 18.88
N ALA A 100 4.94 -16.56 19.09
CA ALA A 100 5.97 -16.44 20.14
C ALA A 100 6.18 -14.99 20.67
N SER A 101 5.51 -13.98 20.12
CA SER A 101 5.61 -12.58 20.54
C SER A 101 4.22 -11.95 20.67
N VAL A 102 4.12 -11.00 21.59
CA VAL A 102 2.97 -10.12 21.71
C VAL A 102 3.29 -8.88 20.91
N ASP A 103 2.60 -8.71 19.77
CA ASP A 103 2.75 -7.52 18.95
C ASP A 103 1.55 -6.60 19.17
N TRP A 104 1.83 -5.34 19.43
CA TRP A 104 0.81 -4.32 19.52
C TRP A 104 0.50 -3.74 18.15
N MET A 105 -0.76 -3.67 17.81
CA MET A 105 -1.25 -3.09 16.57
C MET A 105 -2.32 -2.05 16.85
N PHE A 106 -2.44 -1.06 15.97
CA PHE A 106 -3.63 -0.21 15.91
C PHE A 106 -4.66 -0.85 14.97
N ASN A 107 -5.89 -0.97 15.47
CA ASN A 107 -7.06 -1.27 14.65
C ASN A 107 -7.75 0.05 14.34
N LEU A 108 -7.56 0.55 13.12
CA LEU A 108 -8.22 1.76 12.62
C LEU A 108 -9.50 1.35 11.91
N LEU A 109 -10.63 1.89 12.30
CA LEU A 109 -11.84 1.81 11.51
C LEU A 109 -11.96 3.12 10.71
N VAL A 110 -11.95 3.00 9.39
CA VAL A 110 -12.14 4.14 8.49
C VAL A 110 -13.47 4.04 7.77
N GLY A 111 -14.08 5.18 7.49
CA GLY A 111 -15.40 5.19 6.85
C GLY A 111 -15.78 6.54 6.27
N ASP A 112 -16.81 6.54 5.43
CA ASP A 112 -17.37 7.73 4.81
C ASP A 112 -18.86 7.94 5.13
N SER A 113 -19.44 8.98 4.55
CA SER A 113 -20.87 9.33 4.73
C SER A 113 -21.84 8.32 4.09
N SER A 114 -21.38 7.45 3.19
CA SER A 114 -22.22 6.40 2.57
C SER A 114 -22.52 5.25 3.53
N GLY A 115 -21.81 5.19 4.67
CA GLY A 115 -21.88 4.08 5.62
C GLY A 115 -20.85 2.99 5.37
N ALA A 116 -20.06 3.07 4.30
CA ALA A 116 -18.96 2.15 4.07
C ALA A 116 -17.94 2.22 5.21
N ARG A 117 -17.48 1.06 5.69
CA ARG A 117 -16.51 0.94 6.79
C ARG A 117 -15.46 -0.10 6.42
N VAL A 118 -14.20 0.21 6.68
CA VAL A 118 -13.07 -0.69 6.44
C VAL A 118 -12.17 -0.71 7.68
N PRO A 119 -11.92 -1.87 8.26
CA PRO A 119 -10.93 -2.02 9.31
C PRO A 119 -9.52 -2.13 8.70
N LEU A 120 -8.58 -1.37 9.24
CA LEU A 120 -7.16 -1.43 8.90
C LEU A 120 -6.38 -1.80 10.15
N LYS A 121 -5.60 -2.86 10.08
CA LYS A 121 -4.64 -3.22 11.11
C LYS A 121 -3.26 -2.73 10.70
N ILE A 122 -2.66 -1.89 11.53
CA ILE A 122 -1.33 -1.33 11.30
C ILE A 122 -0.44 -1.62 12.51
N PRO A 123 0.87 -1.83 12.34
CA PRO A 123 1.77 -2.02 13.47
C PRO A 123 1.78 -0.78 14.35
N LEU A 124 1.96 -0.96 15.67
CA LEU A 124 2.08 0.15 16.60
C LEU A 124 3.45 0.81 16.40
N LYS A 125 3.46 2.01 15.82
CA LYS A 125 4.67 2.81 15.62
C LYS A 125 4.48 4.20 16.19
N ALA A 126 5.57 4.81 16.68
CA ALA A 126 5.52 6.17 17.22
C ALA A 126 5.02 7.20 16.19
N GLU A 127 5.33 7.02 14.92
CA GLU A 127 4.88 7.89 13.83
C GLU A 127 3.35 7.93 13.63
N TYR A 128 2.62 6.95 14.20
CA TYR A 128 1.15 6.85 14.09
C TYR A 128 0.42 7.43 15.31
N ALA A 129 1.17 7.95 16.32
CA ALA A 129 0.59 8.48 17.55
C ALA A 129 -0.29 9.72 17.32
N ASP A 130 -0.05 10.46 16.25
CA ASP A 130 -0.80 11.67 15.89
C ASP A 130 -2.10 11.39 15.11
N ILE A 131 -2.38 10.12 14.78
CA ILE A 131 -3.62 9.74 14.08
C ILE A 131 -4.78 9.75 15.05
N ASN A 132 -5.79 10.60 14.80
CA ASN A 132 -6.96 10.79 15.64
C ASN A 132 -8.26 10.47 14.91
N VAL A 133 -9.32 10.24 15.71
CA VAL A 133 -10.69 10.13 15.19
C VAL A 133 -11.09 11.44 14.51
N GLY A 134 -11.62 11.33 13.29
CA GLY A 134 -12.02 12.46 12.46
C GLY A 134 -10.98 12.88 11.41
N ASP A 135 -9.76 12.39 11.48
CA ASP A 135 -8.73 12.68 10.48
C ASP A 135 -9.13 12.17 9.10
N ASP A 136 -8.82 12.97 8.09
CA ASP A 136 -9.03 12.58 6.70
C ASP A 136 -7.98 11.54 6.29
N VAL A 137 -8.46 10.50 5.63
CA VAL A 137 -7.64 9.40 5.15
C VAL A 137 -8.00 9.06 3.71
N GLU A 138 -7.00 8.75 2.92
CA GLU A 138 -7.13 8.31 1.55
C GLU A 138 -6.67 6.86 1.41
N LEU A 139 -7.50 6.03 0.78
CA LEU A 139 -7.21 4.63 0.50
C LEU A 139 -7.42 4.33 -0.98
N VAL A 140 -6.64 3.40 -1.48
CA VAL A 140 -6.94 2.77 -2.76
C VAL A 140 -7.84 1.57 -2.48
N VAL A 141 -8.96 1.53 -3.18
CA VAL A 141 -9.91 0.41 -3.15
C VAL A 141 -9.88 -0.30 -4.50
N THR A 142 -10.04 -1.61 -4.49
CA THR A 142 -10.08 -2.44 -5.68
C THR A 142 -11.40 -3.20 -5.74
N SER A 143 -11.92 -3.43 -6.94
CA SER A 143 -13.18 -4.13 -7.16
C SER A 143 -13.17 -4.85 -8.52
N ASP A 144 -13.93 -5.91 -8.62
CA ASP A 144 -14.30 -6.54 -9.91
C ASP A 144 -15.59 -5.96 -10.48
N ASP A 145 -16.30 -5.16 -9.69
CA ASP A 145 -17.51 -4.44 -10.05
C ASP A 145 -17.19 -2.98 -10.41
N PRO A 146 -17.58 -2.48 -11.59
CA PRO A 146 -17.31 -1.10 -12.02
C PRO A 146 -18.00 -0.04 -11.16
N TYR A 147 -19.05 -0.42 -10.42
CA TYR A 147 -19.81 0.48 -9.54
C TYR A 147 -19.34 0.44 -8.08
N PHE A 148 -18.38 -0.44 -7.74
CA PHE A 148 -17.85 -0.60 -6.38
C PHE A 148 -18.91 -0.90 -5.32
N TYR A 149 -19.98 -1.62 -5.65
CA TYR A 149 -20.91 -2.14 -4.65
C TYR A 149 -20.24 -3.10 -3.66
N THR A 150 -19.24 -3.82 -4.15
CA THR A 150 -18.32 -4.59 -3.33
C THR A 150 -16.89 -4.18 -3.66
N PHE A 151 -16.11 -3.88 -2.65
CA PHE A 151 -14.72 -3.49 -2.83
C PHE A 151 -13.82 -4.03 -1.70
N GLN A 152 -12.52 -4.08 -1.97
CA GLN A 152 -11.49 -4.36 -0.99
C GLN A 152 -10.56 -3.16 -0.90
N ALA A 153 -10.25 -2.72 0.31
CA ALA A 153 -9.22 -1.71 0.49
C ALA A 153 -7.82 -2.32 0.39
N VAL A 154 -6.94 -1.66 -0.32
CA VAL A 154 -5.51 -1.91 -0.23
C VAL A 154 -5.06 -1.53 1.19
N ARG A 155 -4.31 -2.40 1.86
CA ARG A 155 -3.96 -2.27 3.27
C ARG A 155 -2.80 -1.27 3.50
N GLU A 156 -2.90 -0.12 2.86
CA GLU A 156 -2.02 1.03 3.07
C GLU A 156 -2.87 2.29 2.94
N ALA A 157 -2.83 3.15 3.95
CA ALA A 157 -3.60 4.37 4.05
C ALA A 157 -2.68 5.58 4.04
N TYR A 158 -3.08 6.65 3.38
CA TYR A 158 -2.40 7.94 3.38
C TYR A 158 -3.21 8.97 4.15
N PHE A 159 -2.57 9.68 5.08
CA PHE A 159 -3.12 10.75 5.88
C PHE A 159 -2.56 12.09 5.37
N PRO A 160 -3.29 12.82 4.52
CA PRO A 160 -2.73 13.99 3.81
C PRO A 160 -2.25 15.10 4.75
N PHE A 161 -3.00 15.40 5.81
CA PHE A 161 -2.64 16.48 6.75
C PHE A 161 -1.42 16.16 7.62
N LEU A 162 -1.23 14.90 7.95
CA LEU A 162 -0.09 14.43 8.75
C LEU A 162 1.11 14.05 7.86
N ASN A 163 0.88 13.88 6.57
CA ASN A 163 1.85 13.31 5.62
C ASN A 163 2.37 11.93 6.08
N ILE A 164 1.47 11.12 6.64
CA ILE A 164 1.77 9.79 7.18
C ILE A 164 1.22 8.71 6.26
N TRP A 165 2.02 7.66 6.06
CA TRP A 165 1.63 6.44 5.39
C TRP A 165 1.51 5.32 6.42
N ALA A 166 0.31 4.80 6.63
CA ALA A 166 0.04 3.77 7.63
C ALA A 166 -0.33 2.45 6.96
N GLY A 167 0.41 1.42 7.29
CA GLY A 167 0.20 0.08 6.74
C GLY A 167 1.28 -0.89 7.18
N GLU A 168 1.01 -2.18 7.01
CA GLU A 168 1.98 -3.25 7.26
C GLU A 168 3.01 -3.35 6.13
N TYR A 169 2.59 -3.04 4.91
CA TYR A 169 3.41 -3.17 3.70
C TYR A 169 3.12 -2.01 2.74
N PRO A 170 4.15 -1.42 2.09
CA PRO A 170 3.98 -0.33 1.13
C PRO A 170 3.46 -0.86 -0.22
N PHE A 171 2.14 -1.05 -0.32
CA PHE A 171 1.51 -1.57 -1.54
C PHE A 171 1.52 -0.57 -2.70
N LEU A 172 1.50 0.73 -2.38
CA LEU A 172 1.27 1.79 -3.33
C LEU A 172 2.59 2.44 -3.76
N ASP A 173 2.66 2.92 -4.99
CA ASP A 173 3.63 3.94 -5.35
C ASP A 173 3.18 5.25 -4.70
N ARG A 174 3.84 5.62 -3.60
CA ARG A 174 3.48 6.77 -2.77
C ARG A 174 3.51 8.08 -3.55
N ARG A 175 4.54 8.29 -4.39
CA ARG A 175 4.64 9.48 -5.23
C ARG A 175 3.54 9.52 -6.28
N GLY A 176 3.26 8.39 -6.89
CA GLY A 176 2.17 8.23 -7.85
C GLY A 176 0.82 8.53 -7.23
N MET A 177 0.56 8.02 -6.04
CA MET A 177 -0.71 8.24 -5.34
C MET A 177 -0.91 9.71 -4.96
N VAL A 178 0.07 10.37 -4.36
CA VAL A 178 -0.02 11.81 -4.02
C VAL A 178 -0.29 12.65 -5.26
N ALA A 179 0.44 12.41 -6.37
CA ALA A 179 0.22 13.15 -7.60
C ALA A 179 -1.19 12.93 -8.20
N VAL A 180 -1.75 11.74 -8.05
CA VAL A 180 -3.13 11.44 -8.48
C VAL A 180 -4.14 12.12 -7.55
N SER A 181 -3.94 12.05 -6.23
CA SER A 181 -4.80 12.72 -5.25
C SER A 181 -4.86 14.23 -5.47
N ASP A 182 -3.70 14.90 -5.62
CA ASP A 182 -3.59 16.34 -5.86
C ASP A 182 -4.31 16.74 -7.16
N ARG A 183 -4.14 15.97 -8.22
CA ARG A 183 -4.84 16.22 -9.48
C ARG A 183 -6.36 16.11 -9.31
N ILE A 184 -6.84 15.10 -8.62
CA ILE A 184 -8.27 14.90 -8.34
C ILE A 184 -8.82 16.07 -7.51
N ALA A 185 -8.07 16.51 -6.48
CA ALA A 185 -8.44 17.65 -5.66
C ALA A 185 -8.52 18.94 -6.49
N SER A 186 -7.55 19.19 -7.37
CA SER A 186 -7.51 20.37 -8.24
C SER A 186 -8.67 20.42 -9.22
N VAL A 187 -9.06 19.29 -9.81
CA VAL A 187 -10.21 19.19 -10.72
C VAL A 187 -11.52 19.48 -9.99
N ARG A 188 -11.68 18.91 -8.78
CA ARG A 188 -12.86 19.13 -7.94
C ARG A 188 -13.00 20.61 -7.55
N ASN A 189 -11.93 21.23 -7.06
CA ASN A 189 -11.93 22.64 -6.67
C ASN A 189 -12.29 23.57 -7.83
N LYS A 190 -11.80 23.27 -9.04
CA LYS A 190 -12.17 24.01 -10.25
C LYS A 190 -13.65 23.85 -10.62
N ALA A 191 -14.21 22.64 -10.44
CA ALA A 191 -15.62 22.40 -10.70
C ALA A 191 -16.51 23.15 -9.69
N ASP A 192 -16.16 23.11 -8.41
CA ASP A 192 -16.89 23.80 -7.34
C ASP A 192 -16.83 25.34 -7.51
N ALA A 193 -15.68 25.88 -7.91
CA ALA A 193 -15.52 27.31 -8.21
C ALA A 193 -16.39 27.75 -9.40
N ARG A 194 -16.49 26.95 -10.45
CA ARG A 194 -17.37 27.24 -11.59
C ARG A 194 -18.85 27.20 -11.20
N ALA A 195 -19.25 26.22 -10.39
CA ALA A 195 -20.63 26.10 -9.92
C ALA A 195 -21.04 27.27 -9.02
N SER A 196 -20.14 27.76 -8.19
CA SER A 196 -20.37 28.92 -7.31
C SER A 196 -20.41 30.26 -8.08
N GLY A 197 -19.59 30.40 -9.13
CA GLY A 197 -19.63 31.56 -10.04
C GLY A 197 -20.95 31.68 -10.79
N ALA A 198 -21.44 30.59 -11.37
CA ALA A 198 -22.69 30.55 -12.08
C ALA A 198 -23.94 30.87 -11.21
N ARG A 199 -23.87 30.60 -9.89
CA ARG A 199 -24.94 30.96 -8.95
C ARG A 199 -24.99 32.45 -8.55
N ARG A 200 -23.94 33.22 -8.82
CA ARG A 200 -23.86 34.65 -8.49
C ARG A 200 -24.30 35.54 -9.64
N GLU A 201 -24.39 35.01 -10.86
CA GLU A 201 -24.78 35.75 -12.07
C GLU A 201 -26.24 35.53 -12.48
N GLY A 202 -26.99 34.67 -11.81
CA GLY A 202 -28.43 34.42 -12.02
C GLY A 202 -29.25 34.86 -10.81
#